data_3050b9d4ad0075904a50254c83cad602
#
_entry.id   3050b9d4ad0075904a50254c83cad602
#
_cell.length_a   1.000
_cell.length_b   1.000
_cell.length_c   1.000
_cell.angle_alpha   90.00
_cell.angle_beta   90.00
_cell.angle_gamma   90.00
#
_symmetry.space_group_name_H-M   'P 1'
#
loop_
_entity.id
_entity.type
_entity.pdbx_description
1 polymer ?
#
loop_
_entity_poly.entity_id
_entity_poly.type
_entity_poly.pdbx_seq_one_letter_code
_entity_poly.pdbx_strand_id
1 'polypeptide(L)'
;DGLDSKEVMVTLVNSKNPGMQIMPTHRIIRGIELSITDIKKAVGHFFSYSEFHGVEKLLMEMDRADSERNTLGLYHRNSNTGLLLKFEAFDLLKSKMSDQSRELRELDTNILHSFLLKEVFNIDTNRQEDLNYLSYLRGNKSTIKMLDKEEDYDVVCFVNPPSLDDVFNIAEGGETMPQKSTYFYPKVYSG
;
A
#
# COMPACT_ATOMS: atom_id res chain seq x y z
N ASP A 1 -8.61 23.03 34.61
CA ASP A 1 -10.02 22.69 34.40
C ASP A 1 -10.11 21.70 33.28
N GLY A 2 -10.02 20.40 33.63
CA GLY A 2 -10.18 19.32 32.67
C GLY A 2 -11.68 19.16 32.34
N LEU A 3 -12.04 19.56 31.15
CA LEU A 3 -13.28 19.12 30.54
C LEU A 3 -13.11 17.63 30.18
N ASP A 4 -13.54 16.77 31.08
CA ASP A 4 -13.85 15.36 30.81
C ASP A 4 -15.01 15.34 29.80
N SER A 5 -14.70 15.58 28.50
CA SER A 5 -15.74 15.45 27.51
C SER A 5 -15.99 13.97 27.30
N LYS A 6 -17.08 13.48 27.82
CA LYS A 6 -17.60 12.13 27.59
C LYS A 6 -18.18 11.96 26.16
N GLU A 7 -18.03 12.98 25.34
CA GLU A 7 -18.58 13.04 24.00
C GLU A 7 -17.47 13.00 22.96
N VAL A 8 -17.67 12.21 21.91
CA VAL A 8 -16.81 12.17 20.75
C VAL A 8 -17.62 12.58 19.52
N MET A 9 -17.06 13.45 18.71
CA MET A 9 -17.67 13.85 17.44
C MET A 9 -17.59 12.68 16.46
N VAL A 10 -18.73 12.26 15.93
CA VAL A 10 -18.83 11.22 14.90
C VAL A 10 -19.48 11.79 13.63
N THR A 11 -18.99 11.37 12.48
CA THR A 11 -19.61 11.68 11.20
C THR A 11 -20.14 10.39 10.59
N LEU A 12 -21.42 10.32 10.34
CA LEU A 12 -22.05 9.19 9.67
C LEU A 12 -22.15 9.50 8.18
N VAL A 13 -21.61 8.61 7.37
CA VAL A 13 -21.63 8.71 5.91
C VAL A 13 -22.27 7.45 5.33
N ASN A 14 -23.18 7.62 4.36
CA ASN A 14 -23.73 6.48 3.65
C ASN A 14 -22.65 5.81 2.80
N SER A 15 -22.38 4.53 3.05
CA SER A 15 -21.38 3.74 2.34
C SER A 15 -21.63 3.63 0.82
N LYS A 16 -22.89 3.79 0.41
CA LYS A 16 -23.30 3.80 -1.01
C LYS A 16 -23.23 5.18 -1.66
N ASN A 17 -22.72 6.19 -0.94
CA ASN A 17 -22.56 7.53 -1.52
C ASN A 17 -21.43 7.50 -2.56
N PRO A 18 -21.70 7.78 -3.85
CA PRO A 18 -20.68 7.75 -4.91
C PRO A 18 -19.59 8.80 -4.74
N GLY A 19 -19.79 9.79 -3.88
CA GLY A 19 -18.78 10.81 -3.53
C GLY A 19 -17.76 10.33 -2.50
N MET A 20 -18.00 9.19 -1.82
CA MET A 20 -17.05 8.62 -0.89
C MET A 20 -16.13 7.65 -1.61
N GLN A 21 -14.84 7.89 -1.52
CA GLN A 21 -13.81 7.04 -2.13
C GLN A 21 -12.76 6.67 -1.09
N ILE A 22 -12.22 5.46 -1.20
CA ILE A 22 -10.99 5.08 -0.47
C ILE A 22 -9.83 5.31 -1.43
N MET A 23 -8.93 6.19 -1.03
CA MET A 23 -7.73 6.50 -1.81
C MET A 23 -6.58 5.60 -1.38
N PRO A 24 -5.75 5.11 -2.32
CA PRO A 24 -4.55 4.37 -1.98
C PRO A 24 -3.54 5.28 -1.28
N THR A 25 -2.73 4.67 -0.44
CA THR A 25 -1.55 5.31 0.15
C THR A 25 -0.32 4.53 -0.29
N HIS A 26 0.41 5.06 -1.25
CA HIS A 26 1.63 4.47 -1.79
C HIS A 26 2.80 4.69 -0.84
N ARG A 27 3.87 3.92 -0.99
CA ARG A 27 5.09 4.04 -0.18
C ARG A 27 6.23 4.52 -1.06
N ILE A 28 6.88 5.59 -0.64
CA ILE A 28 8.11 6.10 -1.23
C ILE A 28 9.25 5.68 -0.33
N ILE A 29 10.29 5.07 -0.91
CA ILE A 29 11.42 4.52 -0.20
C ILE A 29 12.68 5.29 -0.62
N ARG A 30 13.49 5.66 0.36
CA ARG A 30 14.74 6.41 0.22
C ARG A 30 15.90 5.68 0.88
N GLY A 31 17.11 5.97 0.42
CA GLY A 31 18.33 5.45 1.04
C GLY A 31 18.55 3.95 0.79
N ILE A 32 18.05 3.44 -0.34
CA ILE A 32 18.22 2.05 -0.74
C ILE A 32 19.20 1.97 -1.91
N GLU A 33 20.33 1.28 -1.69
CA GLU A 33 21.36 1.04 -2.72
C GLU A 33 21.17 -0.31 -3.44
N LEU A 34 19.92 -0.73 -3.69
CA LEU A 34 19.64 -1.97 -4.41
C LEU A 34 19.53 -1.71 -5.91
N SER A 35 20.23 -2.50 -6.73
CA SER A 35 20.03 -2.49 -8.17
C SER A 35 18.67 -3.10 -8.53
N ILE A 36 18.13 -2.72 -9.70
CA ILE A 36 16.88 -3.35 -10.20
C ILE A 36 17.04 -4.86 -10.39
N THR A 37 18.24 -5.35 -10.67
CA THR A 37 18.53 -6.78 -10.80
C THR A 37 18.41 -7.49 -9.46
N ASP A 38 18.93 -6.88 -8.37
CA ASP A 38 18.80 -7.43 -7.01
C ASP A 38 17.35 -7.40 -6.55
N ILE A 39 16.63 -6.31 -6.83
CA ILE A 39 15.20 -6.21 -6.55
C ILE A 39 14.42 -7.30 -7.28
N LYS A 40 14.63 -7.51 -8.58
CA LYS A 40 13.98 -8.56 -9.36
C LYS A 40 14.25 -9.96 -8.80
N LYS A 41 15.47 -10.23 -8.37
CA LYS A 41 15.85 -11.50 -7.75
C LYS A 41 15.09 -11.68 -6.43
N ALA A 42 15.05 -10.67 -5.58
CA ALA A 42 14.40 -10.73 -4.28
C ALA A 42 12.87 -10.85 -4.41
N VAL A 43 12.22 -10.04 -5.26
CA VAL A 43 10.76 -10.13 -5.47
C VAL A 43 10.36 -11.47 -6.09
N GLY A 44 11.18 -12.06 -6.96
CA GLY A 44 10.91 -13.35 -7.61
C GLY A 44 10.73 -14.53 -6.65
N HIS A 45 11.07 -14.39 -5.36
CA HIS A 45 10.78 -15.40 -4.34
C HIS A 45 9.32 -15.41 -3.89
N PHE A 46 8.59 -14.31 -4.07
CA PHE A 46 7.24 -14.12 -3.53
C PHE A 46 6.22 -13.69 -4.58
N PHE A 47 6.68 -13.12 -5.69
CA PHE A 47 5.84 -12.53 -6.74
C PHE A 47 6.26 -13.05 -8.12
N SER A 48 5.29 -13.26 -8.99
CA SER A 48 5.51 -13.17 -10.42
C SER A 48 5.49 -11.70 -10.84
N TYR A 49 6.19 -11.31 -11.91
CA TYR A 49 6.20 -9.91 -12.33
C TYR A 49 6.30 -9.72 -13.85
N SER A 50 5.75 -8.60 -14.29
CA SER A 50 5.92 -8.05 -15.63
C SER A 50 6.69 -6.74 -15.56
N GLU A 51 7.60 -6.50 -16.51
CA GLU A 51 8.47 -5.33 -16.53
C GLU A 51 8.00 -4.29 -17.56
N PHE A 52 8.10 -3.02 -17.18
CA PHE A 52 7.72 -1.89 -18.01
C PHE A 52 8.77 -0.78 -17.91
N HIS A 53 8.88 0.01 -18.95
CA HIS A 53 9.74 1.19 -18.95
C HIS A 53 8.91 2.43 -18.56
N GLY A 54 9.33 3.10 -17.48
CA GLY A 54 8.68 4.31 -16.97
C GLY A 54 7.50 4.03 -16.02
N VAL A 55 7.26 4.99 -15.14
CA VAL A 55 6.20 4.94 -14.13
C VAL A 55 4.80 5.01 -14.74
N GLU A 56 4.64 5.81 -15.80
CA GLU A 56 3.33 5.99 -16.47
C GLU A 56 2.82 4.68 -17.05
N LYS A 57 3.71 3.91 -17.71
CA LYS A 57 3.34 2.62 -18.26
C LYS A 57 2.97 1.62 -17.17
N LEU A 58 3.73 1.58 -16.08
CA LEU A 58 3.39 0.76 -14.92
C LEU A 58 1.98 1.10 -14.40
N LEU A 59 1.67 2.37 -14.18
CA LEU A 59 0.37 2.79 -13.66
C LEU A 59 -0.79 2.49 -14.61
N MET A 60 -0.57 2.60 -15.93
CA MET A 60 -1.56 2.17 -16.92
C MET A 60 -1.85 0.68 -16.83
N GLU A 61 -0.84 -0.16 -16.60
CA GLU A 61 -1.03 -1.60 -16.46
C GLU A 61 -1.66 -1.96 -15.10
N MET A 62 -1.32 -1.24 -14.02
CA MET A 62 -2.02 -1.37 -12.74
C MET A 62 -3.52 -1.05 -12.87
N ASP A 63 -3.88 0.03 -13.59
CA ASP A 63 -5.29 0.35 -13.83
C ASP A 63 -6.04 -0.72 -14.64
N ARG A 64 -5.36 -1.41 -15.55
CA ARG A 64 -5.94 -2.53 -16.29
C ARG A 64 -6.14 -3.76 -15.39
N ALA A 65 -5.25 -3.93 -14.42
CA ALA A 65 -5.29 -5.00 -13.44
C ALA A 65 -6.09 -4.62 -12.17
N ASP A 66 -6.79 -3.49 -12.13
CA ASP A 66 -7.50 -2.93 -10.96
C ASP A 66 -8.52 -3.91 -10.34
N SER A 67 -9.03 -4.85 -11.10
CA SER A 67 -9.88 -5.94 -10.60
C SER A 67 -9.10 -7.14 -10.04
N GLU A 68 -7.77 -7.20 -10.23
CA GLU A 68 -6.93 -8.30 -9.76
C GLU A 68 -6.39 -7.99 -8.37
N ARG A 69 -6.92 -8.67 -7.35
CA ARG A 69 -6.40 -8.62 -5.98
C ARG A 69 -4.94 -9.09 -5.94
N ASN A 70 -4.24 -8.63 -4.91
CA ASN A 70 -2.86 -9.04 -4.61
C ASN A 70 -1.85 -8.64 -5.70
N THR A 71 -2.14 -7.50 -6.35
CA THR A 71 -1.30 -6.93 -7.40
C THR A 71 -0.74 -5.59 -6.92
N LEU A 72 0.59 -5.46 -6.93
CA LEU A 72 1.34 -4.28 -6.50
C LEU A 72 2.15 -3.70 -7.66
N GLY A 73 2.40 -2.39 -7.62
CA GLY A 73 3.37 -1.77 -8.50
C GLY A 73 4.67 -1.45 -7.76
N LEU A 74 5.80 -1.65 -8.41
CA LEU A 74 7.09 -1.19 -7.93
C LEU A 74 7.77 -0.39 -9.02
N TYR A 75 8.19 0.83 -8.73
CA TYR A 75 8.96 1.65 -9.66
C TYR A 75 10.32 1.97 -9.07
N HIS A 76 11.38 1.60 -9.79
CA HIS A 76 12.76 1.89 -9.44
C HIS A 76 13.26 3.07 -10.29
N ARG A 77 13.54 4.21 -9.64
CA ARG A 77 13.83 5.49 -10.28
C ARG A 77 15.09 5.44 -11.14
N ASN A 78 16.20 4.98 -10.58
CA ASN A 78 17.51 5.06 -11.23
C ASN A 78 17.57 4.27 -12.56
N SER A 79 16.84 3.16 -12.67
CA SER A 79 16.76 2.39 -13.91
C SER A 79 15.56 2.74 -14.78
N ASN A 80 14.67 3.65 -14.31
CA ASN A 80 13.40 3.98 -14.94
C ASN A 80 12.54 2.73 -15.24
N THR A 81 12.55 1.76 -14.32
CA THR A 81 11.90 0.46 -14.50
C THR A 81 10.70 0.32 -13.57
N GLY A 82 9.55 -0.02 -14.15
CA GLY A 82 8.35 -0.41 -13.44
C GLY A 82 8.18 -1.92 -13.42
N LEU A 83 7.78 -2.49 -12.29
CA LEU A 83 7.40 -3.88 -12.12
C LEU A 83 5.95 -3.97 -11.65
N LEU A 84 5.10 -4.65 -12.40
CA LEU A 84 3.78 -5.06 -11.95
C LEU A 84 3.95 -6.42 -11.27
N LEU A 85 3.71 -6.47 -9.97
CA LEU A 85 3.97 -7.62 -9.10
C LEU A 85 2.64 -8.30 -8.79
N LYS A 86 2.54 -9.61 -9.03
CA LYS A 86 1.43 -10.45 -8.61
C LYS A 86 1.90 -11.40 -7.52
N PHE A 87 1.24 -11.35 -6.36
CA PHE A 87 1.65 -12.16 -5.21
C PHE A 87 1.32 -13.64 -5.42
N GLU A 88 2.26 -14.53 -5.12
CA GLU A 88 2.14 -15.98 -5.34
C GLU A 88 2.38 -16.79 -4.04
N ALA A 89 2.96 -16.21 -3.00
CA ALA A 89 3.41 -16.94 -1.80
C ALA A 89 2.30 -17.08 -0.72
N PHE A 90 1.09 -17.49 -1.10
CA PHE A 90 -0.08 -17.53 -0.21
C PHE A 90 0.08 -18.51 0.97
N ASP A 91 0.76 -19.64 0.78
CA ASP A 91 1.01 -20.60 1.88
C ASP A 91 1.92 -19.99 2.94
N LEU A 92 2.94 -19.23 2.51
CA LEU A 92 3.83 -18.51 3.42
C LEU A 92 3.09 -17.37 4.12
N LEU A 93 2.24 -16.62 3.40
CA LEU A 93 1.37 -15.59 3.97
C LEU A 93 0.48 -16.18 5.07
N LYS A 94 -0.21 -17.29 4.80
CA LYS A 94 -1.06 -17.99 5.76
C LYS A 94 -0.27 -18.47 6.99
N SER A 95 0.93 -18.96 6.78
CA SER A 95 1.82 -19.40 7.89
C SER A 95 2.28 -18.23 8.76
N LYS A 96 2.62 -17.08 8.16
CA LYS A 96 3.08 -15.87 8.89
C LYS A 96 1.97 -15.16 9.66
N MET A 97 0.72 -15.27 9.20
CA MET A 97 -0.46 -14.54 9.70
C MET A 97 -1.61 -15.52 9.99
N SER A 98 -1.31 -16.62 10.67
CA SER A 98 -2.28 -17.70 10.94
C SER A 98 -3.40 -17.30 11.87
N ASP A 99 -3.21 -16.25 12.67
CA ASP A 99 -4.17 -15.67 13.63
C ASP A 99 -5.10 -14.61 13.01
N GLN A 100 -4.86 -14.22 11.74
CA GLN A 100 -5.66 -13.24 11.02
C GLN A 100 -6.65 -13.92 10.06
N SER A 101 -7.78 -13.24 9.81
CA SER A 101 -8.71 -13.66 8.76
C SER A 101 -8.04 -13.67 7.38
N ARG A 102 -8.66 -14.37 6.45
CA ARG A 102 -8.20 -14.36 5.06
C ARG A 102 -8.29 -12.96 4.47
N GLU A 103 -9.39 -12.27 4.75
CA GLU A 103 -9.70 -10.93 4.29
C GLU A 103 -8.61 -9.94 4.72
N LEU A 104 -8.19 -10.00 5.98
CA LEU A 104 -7.15 -9.11 6.52
C LEU A 104 -5.76 -9.45 5.96
N ARG A 105 -5.33 -10.72 6.01
CA ARG A 105 -3.97 -11.08 5.57
C ARG A 105 -3.75 -10.89 4.06
N GLU A 106 -4.79 -11.07 3.22
CA GLU A 106 -4.71 -10.91 1.76
C GLU A 106 -4.90 -9.44 1.29
N LEU A 107 -4.97 -8.46 2.20
CA LEU A 107 -4.93 -7.06 1.81
C LEU A 107 -3.60 -6.71 1.13
N ASP A 108 -3.66 -5.95 0.04
CA ASP A 108 -2.47 -5.47 -0.67
C ASP A 108 -1.49 -4.75 0.27
N THR A 109 -2.01 -4.00 1.26
CA THR A 109 -1.18 -3.33 2.27
C THR A 109 -0.45 -4.31 3.17
N ASN A 110 -1.06 -5.43 3.57
CA ASN A 110 -0.41 -6.46 4.38
C ASN A 110 0.67 -7.20 3.59
N ILE A 111 0.38 -7.54 2.34
CA ILE A 111 1.34 -8.14 1.41
C ILE A 111 2.52 -7.19 1.19
N LEU A 112 2.25 -5.90 0.94
CA LEU A 112 3.28 -4.88 0.81
C LEU A 112 4.19 -4.84 2.04
N HIS A 113 3.63 -4.73 3.25
CA HIS A 113 4.42 -4.59 4.47
C HIS A 113 5.21 -5.85 4.79
N SER A 114 4.57 -7.03 4.68
CA SER A 114 5.16 -8.30 5.12
C SER A 114 6.15 -8.89 4.14
N PHE A 115 6.00 -8.64 2.85
CA PHE A 115 6.85 -9.23 1.83
C PHE A 115 7.69 -8.19 1.09
N LEU A 116 7.10 -7.13 0.57
CA LEU A 116 7.87 -6.18 -0.23
C LEU A 116 8.76 -5.29 0.67
N LEU A 117 8.20 -4.67 1.71
CA LEU A 117 8.99 -3.83 2.61
C LEU A 117 9.93 -4.66 3.47
N LYS A 118 9.42 -5.70 4.14
CA LYS A 118 10.20 -6.45 5.12
C LYS A 118 11.21 -7.42 4.50
N GLU A 119 10.77 -8.28 3.57
CA GLU A 119 11.63 -9.34 3.03
C GLU A 119 12.52 -8.86 1.88
N VAL A 120 12.03 -7.91 1.04
CA VAL A 120 12.81 -7.42 -0.11
C VAL A 120 13.69 -6.23 0.29
N PHE A 121 13.13 -5.26 1.01
CA PHE A 121 13.85 -4.03 1.37
C PHE A 121 14.39 -3.99 2.80
N ASN A 122 14.12 -5.04 3.62
CA ASN A 122 14.51 -5.11 5.04
C ASN A 122 14.00 -3.91 5.87
N ILE A 123 12.83 -3.37 5.52
CA ILE A 123 12.15 -2.28 6.23
C ILE A 123 10.99 -2.86 7.02
N ASP A 124 11.08 -2.86 8.36
CA ASP A 124 9.99 -3.30 9.24
C ASP A 124 9.22 -2.09 9.78
N THR A 125 7.98 -1.92 9.32
CA THR A 125 7.13 -0.79 9.71
C THR A 125 6.76 -0.75 11.20
N ASN A 126 7.09 -1.79 11.97
CA ASN A 126 6.94 -1.81 13.42
C ASN A 126 8.17 -1.23 14.14
N ARG A 127 9.29 -1.02 13.44
CA ARG A 127 10.49 -0.39 13.98
C ARG A 127 10.50 1.09 13.65
N GLN A 128 10.60 1.93 14.69
CA GLN A 128 10.56 3.39 14.52
C GLN A 128 11.71 3.91 13.63
N GLU A 129 12.89 3.29 13.74
CA GLU A 129 14.08 3.63 12.97
C GLU A 129 13.90 3.41 11.46
N ASP A 130 13.19 2.35 11.08
CA ASP A 130 12.94 2.01 9.67
C ASP A 130 11.94 2.98 9.00
N LEU A 131 11.12 3.66 9.80
CA LEU A 131 10.17 4.65 9.27
C LEU A 131 10.86 5.86 8.64
N ASN A 132 12.13 6.11 8.95
CA ASN A 132 12.92 7.17 8.33
C ASN A 132 13.18 6.93 6.84
N TYR A 133 13.15 5.67 6.39
CA TYR A 133 13.29 5.29 4.98
C TYR A 133 11.99 5.42 4.19
N LEU A 134 10.85 5.64 4.89
CA LEU A 134 9.53 5.65 4.30
C LEU A 134 8.89 7.02 4.31
N SER A 135 8.27 7.39 3.20
CA SER A 135 7.24 8.41 3.17
C SER A 135 6.01 7.93 2.41
N TYR A 136 4.92 8.69 2.54
CA TYR A 136 3.59 8.26 2.09
C TYR A 136 3.06 9.21 1.06
N LEU A 137 2.63 8.66 -0.07
CA LEU A 137 2.02 9.40 -1.16
C LEU A 137 0.57 8.96 -1.33
N ARG A 138 -0.36 9.89 -1.21
CA ARG A 138 -1.80 9.62 -1.28
C ARG A 138 -2.35 10.03 -2.64
N GLY A 139 -3.26 9.24 -3.17
CA GLY A 139 -4.03 9.59 -4.36
C GLY A 139 -3.92 8.57 -5.47
N ASN A 140 -4.63 8.86 -6.56
CA ASN A 140 -4.67 8.06 -7.77
C ASN A 140 -3.61 8.56 -8.79
N LYS A 141 -3.91 8.50 -10.08
CA LYS A 141 -3.02 8.90 -11.20
C LYS A 141 -2.40 10.32 -11.11
N SER A 142 -3.00 11.24 -10.35
CA SER A 142 -2.39 12.56 -10.05
C SER A 142 -1.08 12.46 -9.26
N THR A 143 -0.83 11.30 -8.68
CA THR A 143 0.37 10.92 -7.94
C THR A 143 1.65 11.09 -8.77
N ILE A 144 1.62 10.86 -10.09
CA ILE A 144 2.79 11.05 -10.97
C ILE A 144 3.31 12.48 -10.88
N LYS A 145 2.42 13.48 -10.95
CA LYS A 145 2.82 14.89 -10.85
C LYS A 145 3.41 15.27 -9.49
N MET A 146 3.12 14.48 -8.46
CA MET A 146 3.73 14.66 -7.13
C MET A 146 5.09 14.00 -7.07
N LEU A 147 5.28 12.85 -7.74
CA LEU A 147 6.57 12.19 -7.88
C LEU A 147 7.59 13.04 -8.66
N ASP A 148 7.14 13.80 -9.65
CA ASP A 148 7.99 14.75 -10.39
C ASP A 148 8.57 15.86 -9.50
N LYS A 149 7.92 16.14 -8.36
CA LYS A 149 8.36 17.12 -7.37
C LYS A 149 9.20 16.52 -6.24
N GLU A 150 9.19 15.21 -6.10
CA GLU A 150 10.01 14.48 -5.14
C GLU A 150 11.37 14.18 -5.76
N GLU A 151 12.38 14.96 -5.42
CA GLU A 151 13.71 14.85 -6.02
C GLU A 151 14.55 13.73 -5.41
N ASP A 152 14.20 13.27 -4.21
CA ASP A 152 14.98 12.31 -3.43
C ASP A 152 14.17 11.06 -3.08
N TYR A 153 14.16 10.07 -3.98
CA TYR A 153 13.66 8.73 -3.72
C TYR A 153 14.28 7.69 -4.65
N ASP A 154 14.35 6.45 -4.19
CA ASP A 154 14.91 5.33 -4.95
C ASP A 154 13.80 4.45 -5.54
N VAL A 155 12.80 4.14 -4.74
CA VAL A 155 11.70 3.23 -5.11
C VAL A 155 10.36 3.80 -4.69
N VAL A 156 9.33 3.56 -5.51
CA VAL A 156 7.93 3.77 -5.14
C VAL A 156 7.19 2.44 -5.23
N CYS A 157 6.50 2.09 -4.14
CA CYS A 157 5.59 0.95 -4.11
C CYS A 157 4.15 1.45 -4.22
N PHE A 158 3.46 1.08 -5.28
CA PHE A 158 2.07 1.39 -5.53
C PHE A 158 1.18 0.25 -5.01
N VAL A 159 0.07 0.59 -4.40
CA VAL A 159 -0.95 -0.35 -3.90
C VAL A 159 -2.32 0.05 -4.41
N ASN A 160 -3.21 -0.92 -4.53
CA ASN A 160 -4.63 -0.64 -4.70
C ASN A 160 -5.28 -0.35 -3.34
N PRO A 161 -6.29 0.51 -3.28
CA PRO A 161 -7.04 0.73 -2.05
C PRO A 161 -7.88 -0.52 -1.74
N PRO A 162 -8.13 -0.84 -0.45
CA PRO A 162 -9.11 -1.85 -0.10
C PRO A 162 -10.51 -1.43 -0.54
N SER A 163 -11.37 -2.38 -0.84
CA SER A 163 -12.77 -2.11 -1.07
C SER A 163 -13.49 -1.76 0.24
N LEU A 164 -14.66 -1.14 0.14
CA LEU A 164 -15.51 -0.92 1.32
C LEU A 164 -15.93 -2.25 1.96
N ASP A 165 -16.18 -3.26 1.15
CA ASP A 165 -16.56 -4.60 1.65
C ASP A 165 -15.41 -5.22 2.44
N ASP A 166 -14.15 -5.06 2.02
CA ASP A 166 -12.99 -5.50 2.81
C ASP A 166 -12.94 -4.81 4.17
N VAL A 167 -13.17 -3.48 4.20
CA VAL A 167 -13.18 -2.71 5.45
C VAL A 167 -14.28 -3.20 6.39
N PHE A 168 -15.49 -3.44 5.88
CA PHE A 168 -16.61 -3.92 6.69
C PHE A 168 -16.37 -5.35 7.19
N ASN A 169 -15.98 -6.28 6.32
CA ASN A 169 -15.76 -7.67 6.69
C ASN A 169 -14.69 -7.81 7.78
N ILE A 170 -13.59 -7.06 7.66
CA ILE A 170 -12.51 -7.06 8.67
C ILE A 170 -13.01 -6.47 10.00
N ALA A 171 -13.74 -5.35 9.95
CA ALA A 171 -14.28 -4.70 11.16
C ALA A 171 -15.34 -5.55 11.85
N GLU A 172 -16.25 -6.20 11.11
CA GLU A 172 -17.25 -7.13 11.64
C GLU A 172 -16.61 -8.37 12.26
N GLY A 173 -15.47 -8.82 11.73
CA GLY A 173 -14.64 -9.86 12.32
C GLY A 173 -13.91 -9.45 13.60
N GLY A 174 -14.04 -8.17 14.03
CA GLY A 174 -13.36 -7.64 15.23
C GLY A 174 -11.85 -7.41 15.01
N GLU A 175 -11.38 -7.43 13.78
CA GLU A 175 -9.98 -7.22 13.43
C GLU A 175 -9.69 -5.76 13.09
N THR A 176 -8.42 -5.38 13.16
CA THR A 176 -7.95 -4.03 12.86
C THR A 176 -7.02 -4.03 11.65
N MET A 177 -7.32 -3.18 10.68
CA MET A 177 -6.48 -2.99 9.50
C MET A 177 -5.14 -2.32 9.85
N PRO A 178 -4.05 -2.60 9.11
CA PRO A 178 -2.77 -1.92 9.28
C PRO A 178 -2.92 -0.40 9.17
N GLN A 179 -2.01 0.33 9.82
CA GLN A 179 -1.95 1.78 9.68
C GLN A 179 -1.72 2.18 8.21
N LYS A 180 -2.36 3.29 7.79
CA LYS A 180 -2.27 3.81 6.42
C LYS A 180 -2.83 2.87 5.33
N SER A 181 -3.71 1.94 5.69
CA SER A 181 -4.43 1.08 4.72
C SER A 181 -5.57 1.81 4.04
N THR A 182 -6.25 2.72 4.76
CA THR A 182 -7.40 3.45 4.27
C THR A 182 -7.20 4.96 4.35
N TYR A 183 -7.62 5.66 3.31
CA TYR A 183 -7.75 7.11 3.30
C TYR A 183 -9.09 7.47 2.65
N PHE A 184 -10.08 7.78 3.48
CA PHE A 184 -11.41 8.20 3.01
C PHE A 184 -11.37 9.61 2.46
N TYR A 185 -11.96 9.80 1.28
CA TYR A 185 -12.09 11.10 0.62
C TYR A 185 -13.57 11.34 0.24
N PRO A 186 -14.10 12.56 0.42
CA PRO A 186 -13.47 13.72 1.06
C PRO A 186 -13.24 13.50 2.57
N LYS A 187 -12.12 14.07 3.07
CA LYS A 187 -11.83 14.01 4.49
C LYS A 187 -12.81 14.90 5.25
N VAL A 188 -13.50 14.32 6.24
CA VAL A 188 -14.32 15.10 7.18
C VAL A 188 -13.42 15.94 8.09
N TYR A 189 -13.89 17.13 8.41
CA TYR A 189 -13.18 17.99 9.36
C TYR A 189 -13.25 17.34 10.73
N SER A 190 -12.11 17.03 11.31
CA SER A 190 -11.97 16.74 12.73
C SER A 190 -11.71 18.07 13.42
N GLY A 191 -12.57 18.44 14.36
CA GLY A 191 -12.46 19.67 15.13
C GLY A 191 -11.11 19.86 15.83
#